data_6f965d24e04adfd2501dc96f99ca091b
#
_entry.id   6f965d24e04adfd2501dc96f99ca091b
#
_cell.length_a   1.000
_cell.length_b   1.000
_cell.length_c   1.000
_cell.angle_alpha   90.00
_cell.angle_beta   90.00
_cell.angle_gamma   90.00
#
_symmetry.space_group_name_H-M   'P 1'
#
loop_
_entity.id
_entity.type
_entity.pdbx_description
1 polymer ?
#
loop_
_entity_poly.entity_id
_entity_poly.type
_entity_poly.pdbx_seq_one_letter_code
_entity_poly.pdbx_strand_id
1 'polypeptide(L)'
;MKKVLILLLLVSCAKEVDDLGFRVYTIPAGQHSSGTFINHPDNSRINFKFILDESAIYTSEIPENQHDVNKIYGMSDFGLRHQKYSIRLGWRYIGNELELCWLRHEEGRHSSATIRTIEPNVIYNATIDIKTFYYVIVIDNDTTFVRRRPEGNWGLIR
;
A
#
# COMPACT_ATOMS: atom_id res chain seq x y z
N MET A 1 39.24 -26.95 33.41
CA MET A 1 38.53 -26.79 32.16
C MET A 1 37.26 -25.95 32.41
N LYS A 2 37.21 -24.69 31.99
CA LYS A 2 36.04 -23.82 32.18
C LYS A 2 35.08 -24.05 31.01
N LYS A 3 33.87 -24.52 31.28
CA LYS A 3 32.80 -24.68 30.29
C LYS A 3 32.19 -23.29 30.04
N VAL A 4 32.37 -22.76 28.84
CA VAL A 4 31.71 -21.54 28.39
C VAL A 4 30.32 -21.93 27.89
N LEU A 5 29.28 -21.50 28.61
CA LEU A 5 27.89 -21.64 28.20
C LEU A 5 27.56 -20.50 27.22
N ILE A 6 27.48 -20.81 25.91
CA ILE A 6 27.04 -19.86 24.90
C ILE A 6 25.51 -19.85 24.93
N LEU A 7 24.94 -18.79 25.51
CA LEU A 7 23.51 -18.52 25.46
C LEU A 7 23.15 -17.94 24.08
N LEU A 8 22.63 -18.78 23.19
CA LEU A 8 22.06 -18.31 21.91
C LEU A 8 20.75 -17.57 22.22
N LEU A 9 20.80 -16.25 22.20
CA LEU A 9 19.61 -15.42 22.16
C LEU A 9 18.95 -15.58 20.77
N LEU A 10 17.92 -16.40 20.67
CA LEU A 10 17.02 -16.43 19.53
C LEU A 10 16.24 -15.11 19.54
N VAL A 11 16.73 -14.14 18.78
CA VAL A 11 15.95 -12.93 18.47
C VAL A 11 14.85 -13.38 17.52
N SER A 12 13.70 -13.73 18.07
CA SER A 12 12.47 -13.90 17.29
C SER A 12 12.12 -12.54 16.72
N CYS A 13 12.15 -12.41 15.40
CA CYS A 13 11.58 -11.27 14.68
C CYS A 13 10.06 -11.38 14.82
N ALA A 14 9.51 -11.08 16.01
CA ALA A 14 8.08 -10.94 16.20
C ALA A 14 7.65 -9.72 15.37
N LYS A 15 6.68 -9.93 14.47
CA LYS A 15 6.05 -8.82 13.75
C LYS A 15 5.35 -7.97 14.79
N GLU A 16 5.66 -6.70 14.82
CA GLU A 16 5.04 -5.76 15.72
C GLU A 16 3.54 -5.65 15.38
N VAL A 17 2.70 -5.85 16.39
CA VAL A 17 1.24 -5.77 16.29
C VAL A 17 0.82 -4.75 17.34
N ASP A 18 -0.02 -3.80 16.96
CA ASP A 18 -0.55 -2.80 17.89
C ASP A 18 -1.63 -3.38 18.83
N ASP A 19 -2.09 -2.56 19.76
CA ASP A 19 -3.12 -2.94 20.74
C ASP A 19 -4.48 -3.29 20.10
N LEU A 20 -4.71 -2.88 18.86
CA LEU A 20 -5.92 -3.18 18.08
C LEU A 20 -5.76 -4.44 17.22
N GLY A 21 -4.60 -5.08 17.24
CA GLY A 21 -4.29 -6.26 16.46
C GLY A 21 -3.88 -5.97 15.01
N PHE A 22 -3.56 -4.72 14.67
CA PHE A 22 -3.02 -4.37 13.37
C PHE A 22 -1.52 -4.65 13.31
N ARG A 23 -1.09 -5.14 12.17
CA ARG A 23 0.34 -5.26 11.90
C ARG A 23 0.94 -3.88 11.62
N VAL A 24 1.93 -3.49 12.43
CA VAL A 24 2.63 -2.21 12.25
C VAL A 24 3.64 -2.30 11.11
N TYR A 25 3.65 -1.27 10.26
CA TYR A 25 4.60 -1.07 9.18
C TYR A 25 5.24 0.29 9.33
N THR A 26 6.49 0.33 9.71
CA THR A 26 7.26 1.56 9.82
C THR A 26 8.08 1.79 8.55
N ILE A 27 7.97 2.97 7.98
CA ILE A 27 8.85 3.45 6.91
C ILE A 27 9.84 4.42 7.54
N PRO A 28 11.12 4.06 7.70
CA PRO A 28 12.11 4.96 8.29
C PRO A 28 12.31 6.22 7.43
N ALA A 29 12.70 7.32 8.08
CA ALA A 29 13.00 8.57 7.38
C ALA A 29 14.05 8.33 6.26
N GLY A 30 13.82 8.91 5.09
CA GLY A 30 14.66 8.74 3.90
C GLY A 30 14.51 7.39 3.19
N GLN A 31 13.59 6.52 3.63
CA GLN A 31 13.27 5.25 2.97
C GLN A 31 11.93 5.35 2.23
N HIS A 32 11.70 4.43 1.28
CA HIS A 32 10.48 4.39 0.46
C HIS A 32 9.66 3.11 0.68
N SER A 33 10.03 2.30 1.66
CA SER A 33 9.32 1.06 1.99
C SER A 33 9.62 0.61 3.41
N SER A 34 8.71 -0.17 3.98
CA SER A 34 8.89 -0.83 5.27
C SER A 34 9.81 -2.07 5.21
N GLY A 35 10.40 -2.36 4.05
CA GLY A 35 11.21 -3.57 3.84
C GLY A 35 10.39 -4.87 3.79
N THR A 36 9.07 -4.79 3.93
CA THR A 36 8.19 -5.96 3.93
C THR A 36 7.54 -6.15 2.56
N PHE A 37 7.73 -7.33 1.99
CA PHE A 37 7.05 -7.73 0.77
C PHE A 37 5.91 -8.70 1.11
N ILE A 38 4.69 -8.38 0.68
CA ILE A 38 3.52 -9.25 0.82
C ILE A 38 3.20 -9.78 -0.57
N ASN A 39 3.34 -11.09 -0.76
CA ASN A 39 2.97 -11.73 -2.01
C ASN A 39 1.60 -12.40 -1.84
N HIS A 40 0.63 -12.01 -2.65
CA HIS A 40 -0.66 -12.67 -2.76
C HIS A 40 -0.79 -13.22 -4.17
N PRO A 41 -0.56 -14.52 -4.36
CA PRO A 41 -0.75 -15.14 -5.67
C PRO A 41 -2.23 -15.14 -6.05
N ASP A 42 -2.50 -14.80 -7.29
CA ASP A 42 -3.69 -15.15 -8.07
C ASP A 42 -5.07 -14.66 -7.60
N ASN A 43 -5.16 -13.61 -6.80
CA ASN A 43 -6.41 -13.01 -6.44
C ASN A 43 -6.70 -11.76 -7.29
N SER A 44 -7.89 -11.71 -7.89
CA SER A 44 -8.39 -10.49 -8.54
C SER A 44 -8.97 -9.48 -7.56
N ARG A 45 -9.05 -9.84 -6.27
CA ARG A 45 -9.64 -9.02 -5.21
C ARG A 45 -8.87 -9.16 -3.91
N ILE A 46 -8.63 -8.01 -3.25
CA ILE A 46 -8.11 -7.96 -1.88
C ILE A 46 -9.03 -7.10 -1.01
N ASN A 47 -9.19 -7.53 0.24
CA ASN A 47 -9.88 -6.78 1.28
C ASN A 47 -8.91 -6.61 2.44
N PHE A 48 -8.83 -5.41 2.98
CA PHE A 48 -7.97 -5.11 4.13
C PHE A 48 -8.51 -3.94 4.93
N LYS A 49 -8.00 -3.79 6.14
CA LYS A 49 -8.20 -2.60 6.96
C LYS A 49 -6.86 -1.92 7.15
N PHE A 50 -6.87 -0.62 7.29
CA PHE A 50 -5.69 0.15 7.60
C PHE A 50 -6.01 1.31 8.53
N ILE A 51 -4.97 1.76 9.23
CA ILE A 51 -4.94 2.97 10.04
C ILE A 51 -3.67 3.69 9.63
N LEU A 52 -3.75 5.01 9.46
CA LEU A 52 -2.59 5.88 9.40
C LEU A 52 -2.54 6.64 10.71
N ASP A 53 -1.42 6.59 11.42
CA ASP A 53 -1.23 7.35 12.65
C ASP A 53 -0.76 8.78 12.35
N GLU A 54 -0.50 9.57 13.39
CA GLU A 54 -0.05 10.96 13.28
C GLU A 54 1.25 11.12 12.49
N SER A 55 2.06 10.08 12.36
CA SER A 55 3.30 10.12 11.58
C SER A 55 3.06 10.21 10.07
N ALA A 56 1.83 9.96 9.62
CA ALA A 56 1.41 10.20 8.23
C ALA A 56 1.32 11.69 7.88
N ILE A 57 1.29 12.56 8.90
CA ILE A 57 1.35 14.02 8.78
C ILE A 57 2.81 14.44 8.76
N TYR A 58 3.35 14.76 7.61
CA TYR A 58 4.78 15.04 7.46
C TYR A 58 5.05 16.23 6.52
N THR A 59 6.21 16.83 6.70
CA THR A 59 6.78 17.77 5.73
C THR A 59 8.01 17.13 5.11
N SER A 60 8.05 17.04 3.79
CA SER A 60 9.19 16.48 3.08
C SER A 60 10.39 17.40 3.19
N GLU A 61 11.58 16.83 3.45
CA GLU A 61 12.85 17.57 3.40
C GLU A 61 13.15 18.11 1.99
N ILE A 62 12.65 17.43 0.96
CA ILE A 62 12.73 17.82 -0.44
C ILE A 62 11.32 18.28 -0.86
N PRO A 63 11.07 19.59 -1.06
CA PRO A 63 9.72 20.11 -1.31
C PRO A 63 9.02 19.46 -2.52
N GLU A 64 9.76 19.11 -3.57
CA GLU A 64 9.23 18.46 -4.76
C GLU A 64 8.60 17.10 -4.46
N ASN A 65 9.10 16.40 -3.43
CA ASN A 65 8.61 15.09 -3.02
C ASN A 65 7.36 15.17 -2.13
N GLN A 66 6.93 16.37 -1.71
CA GLN A 66 5.71 16.52 -0.90
C GLN A 66 4.46 16.02 -1.61
N HIS A 67 4.47 16.03 -2.95
CA HIS A 67 3.38 15.56 -3.78
C HIS A 67 3.39 14.05 -4.07
N ASP A 68 4.46 13.36 -3.68
CA ASP A 68 4.58 11.93 -3.90
C ASP A 68 3.57 11.15 -3.06
N VAL A 69 3.04 10.07 -3.66
CA VAL A 69 2.10 9.19 -2.99
C VAL A 69 2.86 8.08 -2.27
N ASN A 70 2.78 8.07 -0.94
CA ASN A 70 3.24 6.98 -0.10
C ASN A 70 2.29 5.79 -0.25
N LYS A 71 2.85 4.57 -0.27
CA LYS A 71 2.06 3.37 -0.62
C LYS A 71 1.61 2.64 0.64
N ILE A 72 0.30 2.40 0.75
CA ILE A 72 -0.29 1.56 1.79
C ILE A 72 -0.24 0.10 1.34
N TYR A 73 -1.06 -0.24 0.36
CA TYR A 73 -1.22 -1.61 -0.12
C TYR A 73 -1.83 -1.64 -1.53
N GLY A 74 -1.68 -2.77 -2.22
CA GLY A 74 -2.26 -2.89 -3.55
C GLY A 74 -1.91 -4.20 -4.21
N MET A 75 -2.23 -4.29 -5.50
CA MET A 75 -2.04 -5.50 -6.28
C MET A 75 -1.55 -5.18 -7.69
N SER A 76 -0.89 -6.16 -8.27
CA SER A 76 -0.46 -6.14 -9.66
C SER A 76 -1.37 -7.02 -10.50
N ASP A 77 -1.47 -6.70 -11.76
CA ASP A 77 -2.12 -7.57 -12.72
C ASP A 77 -1.37 -8.91 -12.78
N PHE A 78 -2.08 -9.96 -13.10
CA PHE A 78 -1.66 -11.36 -13.06
C PHE A 78 -0.20 -11.58 -13.45
N GLY A 79 0.62 -12.05 -12.51
CA GLY A 79 2.02 -12.42 -12.73
C GLY A 79 2.96 -11.31 -13.17
N LEU A 80 2.45 -10.06 -13.30
CA LEU A 80 3.25 -8.94 -13.78
C LEU A 80 3.99 -8.24 -12.65
N ARG A 81 5.14 -7.65 -12.98
CA ARG A 81 5.87 -6.80 -12.04
C ARG A 81 5.01 -5.58 -11.70
N HIS A 82 5.04 -5.17 -10.44
CA HIS A 82 4.23 -4.07 -9.91
C HIS A 82 4.42 -2.71 -10.64
N GLN A 83 5.53 -2.51 -11.32
CA GLN A 83 5.78 -1.30 -12.10
C GLN A 83 5.20 -1.37 -13.52
N LYS A 84 4.78 -2.57 -13.97
CA LYS A 84 4.23 -2.74 -15.32
C LYS A 84 2.74 -2.42 -15.34
N TYR A 85 1.96 -3.19 -14.58
CA TYR A 85 0.52 -2.97 -14.40
C TYR A 85 0.15 -3.24 -12.96
N SER A 86 -0.28 -2.22 -12.25
CA SER A 86 -0.70 -2.35 -10.86
C SER A 86 -1.57 -1.20 -10.41
N ILE A 87 -2.31 -1.44 -9.34
CA ILE A 87 -3.08 -0.44 -8.60
C ILE A 87 -2.72 -0.52 -7.12
N ARG A 88 -2.58 0.61 -6.49
CA ARG A 88 -2.31 0.74 -5.06
C ARG A 88 -3.14 1.82 -4.45
N LEU A 89 -3.48 1.61 -3.20
CA LEU A 89 -3.92 2.64 -2.28
C LEU A 89 -2.67 3.26 -1.65
N GLY A 90 -2.68 4.57 -1.49
CA GLY A 90 -1.60 5.31 -0.87
C GLY A 90 -2.11 6.59 -0.24
N TRP A 91 -1.20 7.36 0.35
CA TRP A 91 -1.54 8.64 0.98
C TRP A 91 -0.46 9.68 0.69
N ARG A 92 -0.84 10.94 0.87
CA ARG A 92 0.06 12.08 0.93
C ARG A 92 -0.52 13.16 1.83
N TYR A 93 0.33 14.03 2.35
CA TYR A 93 -0.09 15.15 3.16
C TYR A 93 0.17 16.46 2.42
N ILE A 94 -0.87 17.17 2.02
CA ILE A 94 -0.79 18.40 1.23
C ILE A 94 -1.82 19.41 1.73
N GLY A 95 -1.40 20.68 1.87
CA GLY A 95 -2.32 21.77 2.21
C GLY A 95 -3.01 21.58 3.56
N ASN A 96 -2.35 20.94 4.53
CA ASN A 96 -2.90 20.54 5.82
C ASN A 96 -3.97 19.45 5.76
N GLU A 97 -4.05 18.72 4.64
CA GLU A 97 -4.99 17.62 4.47
C GLU A 97 -4.25 16.29 4.25
N LEU A 98 -4.69 15.24 4.93
CA LEU A 98 -4.25 13.88 4.71
C LEU A 98 -5.12 13.27 3.61
N GLU A 99 -4.57 13.22 2.41
CA GLU A 99 -5.27 12.71 1.24
C GLU A 99 -5.04 11.21 1.04
N LEU A 100 -6.13 10.46 0.89
CA LEU A 100 -6.09 9.09 0.42
C LEU A 100 -6.12 9.08 -1.11
N CYS A 101 -5.16 8.38 -1.72
CA CYS A 101 -4.94 8.40 -3.16
C CYS A 101 -4.95 6.99 -3.75
N TRP A 102 -5.30 6.87 -5.02
CA TRP A 102 -4.89 5.74 -5.81
C TRP A 102 -3.61 6.05 -6.59
N LEU A 103 -2.78 5.03 -6.78
CA LEU A 103 -1.58 5.06 -7.62
C LEU A 103 -1.63 3.88 -8.58
N ARG A 104 -1.69 4.16 -9.87
CA ARG A 104 -1.68 3.18 -10.95
C ARG A 104 -0.36 3.20 -11.70
N HIS A 105 0.18 2.02 -11.98
CA HIS A 105 1.24 1.85 -12.97
C HIS A 105 0.67 1.22 -14.23
N GLU A 106 1.13 1.71 -15.37
CA GLU A 106 0.75 1.24 -16.71
C GLU A 106 1.95 1.42 -17.64
N GLU A 107 2.54 0.30 -18.10
CA GLU A 107 3.72 0.30 -18.99
C GLU A 107 4.90 1.14 -18.47
N GLY A 108 5.21 1.03 -17.19
CA GLY A 108 6.28 1.79 -16.55
C GLY A 108 5.96 3.27 -16.26
N ARG A 109 4.81 3.76 -16.69
CA ARG A 109 4.30 5.09 -16.34
C ARG A 109 3.44 4.99 -15.10
N HIS A 110 3.41 6.04 -14.31
CA HIS A 110 2.50 6.09 -13.17
C HIS A 110 1.54 7.28 -13.27
N SER A 111 0.39 7.12 -12.67
CA SER A 111 -0.61 8.18 -12.48
C SER A 111 -1.27 7.99 -11.14
N SER A 112 -1.66 9.08 -10.50
CA SER A 112 -2.34 9.07 -9.22
C SER A 112 -3.41 10.15 -9.17
N ALA A 113 -4.42 9.97 -8.33
CA ALA A 113 -5.34 11.02 -7.95
C ALA A 113 -5.88 10.78 -6.55
N THR A 114 -6.34 11.85 -5.92
CA THR A 114 -7.00 11.83 -4.62
C THR A 114 -8.36 11.15 -4.75
N ILE A 115 -8.64 10.24 -3.81
CA ILE A 115 -9.95 9.63 -3.63
C ILE A 115 -10.78 10.51 -2.70
N ARG A 116 -10.23 10.82 -1.52
CA ARG A 116 -10.83 11.68 -0.50
C ARG A 116 -9.81 12.10 0.55
N THR A 117 -10.15 13.06 1.37
CA THR A 117 -9.45 13.37 2.63
C THR A 117 -9.84 12.36 3.70
N ILE A 118 -8.89 12.00 4.56
CA ILE A 118 -9.05 11.06 5.68
C ILE A 118 -8.45 11.65 6.95
N GLU A 119 -8.84 11.08 8.09
CA GLU A 119 -8.34 11.47 9.40
C GLU A 119 -7.31 10.44 9.90
N PRO A 120 -6.25 10.86 10.61
CA PRO A 120 -5.35 9.95 11.29
C PRO A 120 -6.07 9.19 12.41
N ASN A 121 -5.53 8.02 12.78
CA ASN A 121 -6.04 7.15 13.84
C ASN A 121 -7.48 6.62 13.63
N VAL A 122 -8.01 6.72 12.42
CA VAL A 122 -9.30 6.15 12.03
C VAL A 122 -9.10 4.86 11.26
N ILE A 123 -9.93 3.85 11.56
CA ILE A 123 -9.93 2.57 10.85
C ILE A 123 -10.74 2.71 9.56
N TYR A 124 -10.10 2.44 8.43
CA TYR A 124 -10.73 2.40 7.12
C TYR A 124 -10.76 0.96 6.59
N ASN A 125 -11.90 0.58 6.00
CA ASN A 125 -12.03 -0.69 5.29
C ASN A 125 -11.79 -0.44 3.81
N ALA A 126 -10.90 -1.21 3.20
CA ALA A 126 -10.56 -1.06 1.80
C ALA A 126 -10.76 -2.38 1.05
N THR A 127 -11.29 -2.26 -0.15
CA THR A 127 -11.33 -3.33 -1.15
C THR A 127 -10.71 -2.81 -2.43
N ILE A 128 -9.83 -3.61 -3.03
CA ILE A 128 -9.35 -3.39 -4.40
C ILE A 128 -9.72 -4.61 -5.22
N ASP A 129 -10.39 -4.39 -6.35
CA ASP A 129 -10.88 -5.44 -7.22
C ASP A 129 -10.41 -5.15 -8.66
N ILE A 130 -9.79 -6.13 -9.31
CA ILE A 130 -9.35 -6.04 -10.70
C ILE A 130 -10.49 -6.55 -11.61
N LYS A 131 -11.05 -5.66 -12.40
CA LYS A 131 -12.02 -5.97 -13.45
C LYS A 131 -11.38 -5.85 -14.83
N THR A 132 -12.08 -6.29 -15.85
CA THR A 132 -11.55 -6.30 -17.22
C THR A 132 -11.04 -4.92 -17.67
N PHE A 133 -11.78 -3.84 -17.38
CA PHE A 133 -11.45 -2.49 -17.85
C PHE A 133 -11.19 -1.49 -16.73
N TYR A 134 -11.36 -1.89 -15.48
CA TYR A 134 -11.26 -1.00 -14.33
C TYR A 134 -10.61 -1.73 -13.16
N TYR A 135 -9.88 -0.98 -12.37
CA TYR A 135 -9.67 -1.27 -10.97
C TYR A 135 -10.81 -0.61 -10.21
N VAL A 136 -11.44 -1.34 -9.34
CA VAL A 136 -12.51 -0.83 -8.47
C VAL A 136 -11.95 -0.75 -7.06
N ILE A 137 -11.93 0.46 -6.50
CA ILE A 137 -11.47 0.71 -5.13
C ILE A 137 -12.69 1.11 -4.32
N VAL A 138 -12.94 0.41 -3.23
CA VAL A 138 -14.00 0.74 -2.29
C VAL A 138 -13.35 1.09 -0.95
N ILE A 139 -13.66 2.27 -0.42
CA ILE A 139 -13.25 2.72 0.90
C ILE A 139 -14.50 2.92 1.73
N ASP A 140 -14.71 2.07 2.73
CA ASP A 140 -15.95 1.96 3.48
C ASP A 140 -17.14 1.74 2.52
N ASN A 141 -17.90 2.79 2.20
CA ASN A 141 -19.05 2.74 1.28
C ASN A 141 -18.81 3.49 -0.03
N ASP A 142 -17.68 4.17 -0.19
CA ASP A 142 -17.38 5.00 -1.36
C ASP A 142 -16.63 4.17 -2.42
N THR A 143 -17.08 4.22 -3.65
CA THR A 143 -16.51 3.47 -4.77
C THR A 143 -15.84 4.39 -5.79
N THR A 144 -14.60 4.07 -6.12
CA THR A 144 -13.81 4.75 -7.15
C THR A 144 -13.45 3.78 -8.26
N PHE A 145 -13.66 4.20 -9.51
CA PHE A 145 -13.29 3.45 -10.69
C PHE A 145 -12.03 4.06 -11.32
N VAL A 146 -10.98 3.25 -11.45
CA VAL A 146 -9.74 3.66 -12.12
C VAL A 146 -9.59 2.87 -13.40
N ARG A 147 -9.52 3.56 -14.54
CA ARG A 147 -9.41 2.90 -15.84
C ARG A 147 -8.19 2.00 -15.88
N ARG A 148 -8.37 0.77 -16.36
CA ARG A 148 -7.34 -0.22 -16.58
C ARG A 148 -7.22 -0.49 -18.07
N ARG A 149 -5.99 -0.53 -18.59
CA ARG A 149 -5.70 -1.00 -19.95
C ARG A 149 -4.96 -2.31 -19.82
N PRO A 150 -5.62 -3.45 -19.97
CA PRO A 150 -4.95 -4.74 -19.94
C PRO A 150 -3.96 -4.83 -21.10
N GLU A 151 -2.78 -5.41 -20.86
CA GLU A 151 -1.81 -5.69 -21.93
C GLU A 151 -2.46 -6.61 -22.98
N GLY A 152 -2.28 -6.26 -24.25
CA GLY A 152 -3.00 -6.84 -25.38
C GLY A 152 -2.79 -8.33 -25.62
N ASN A 153 -3.37 -9.13 -24.82
CA ASN A 153 -3.90 -10.45 -25.15
C ASN A 153 -4.95 -10.75 -24.10
N TRP A 154 -6.19 -10.68 -24.51
CA TRP A 154 -7.37 -11.00 -23.73
C TRP A 154 -7.37 -12.48 -23.35
N GLY A 155 -6.45 -12.90 -22.54
CA GLY A 155 -6.58 -14.12 -21.80
C GLY A 155 -7.83 -13.97 -20.93
N LEU A 156 -8.93 -14.55 -21.39
CA LEU A 156 -10.15 -14.69 -20.64
C LEU A 156 -9.79 -15.13 -19.22
N ILE A 157 -10.09 -14.26 -18.25
CA ILE A 157 -10.15 -14.67 -16.86
C ILE A 157 -11.23 -15.77 -16.81
N ARG A 158 -10.79 -17.02 -16.75
CA ARG A 158 -11.65 -18.16 -16.47
C ARG A 158 -11.75 -18.36 -14.97
#